data_8a1bd3f7e29b0a4555ae07b5e17d7738
#
_entry.id   8a1bd3f7e29b0a4555ae07b5e17d7738
#
_cell.length_a   1.000
_cell.length_b   1.000
_cell.length_c   1.000
_cell.angle_alpha   90.00
_cell.angle_beta   90.00
_cell.angle_gamma   90.00
#
_symmetry.space_group_name_H-M   'P 1'
#
loop_
_entity.id
_entity.type
_entity.pdbx_description
1 polymer ?
#
loop_
_entity_poly.entity_id
_entity_poly.type
_entity_poly.pdbx_seq_one_letter_code
_entity_poly.pdbx_strand_id
1 'polypeptide(L)'
;KREGETTLFGTDRTFTFIGILGYLLYILDPVDYRLFMGGGAILGLLLGLNYYVKQSQFHVFGVTTIIIALITYCIAPIVATQPSWFYVMVVVTVLLFTELKHTFTELAQRMKNDEMITLAKFLAISGIILPMLPNENLIPDINLTPYTVWLATVVVSGISYLSYLLRRYVFHESGILVSGIIGGLYS
;
A
#
# COMPACT_ATOMS: atom_id res chain seq x y z
N LYS A 1 -16.32 -13.40 23.69
CA LYS A 1 -17.47 -12.52 23.37
C LYS A 1 -16.95 -11.43 22.47
N ARG A 2 -17.15 -11.57 21.15
CA ARG A 2 -16.94 -10.51 20.17
C ARG A 2 -18.19 -9.64 20.20
N GLU A 3 -18.15 -8.53 20.89
CA GLU A 3 -19.20 -7.53 20.86
C GLU A 3 -19.03 -6.69 19.58
N GLY A 4 -20.03 -6.83 18.67
CA GLY A 4 -20.60 -5.73 17.92
C GLY A 4 -19.69 -4.86 17.07
N GLU A 5 -18.94 -5.44 16.10
CA GLU A 5 -18.60 -4.65 14.92
C GLU A 5 -19.89 -4.46 14.10
N THR A 6 -20.51 -3.31 14.24
CA THR A 6 -21.56 -2.85 13.33
C THR A 6 -20.91 -2.54 11.98
N THR A 7 -20.78 -3.56 11.13
CA THR A 7 -20.34 -3.42 9.75
C THR A 7 -21.46 -2.75 8.93
N LEU A 8 -21.58 -1.43 9.06
CA LEU A 8 -22.57 -0.65 8.32
C LEU A 8 -22.27 -0.56 6.82
N PHE A 9 -21.04 -0.80 6.40
CA PHE A 9 -20.63 -0.82 4.98
C PHE A 9 -19.30 -1.58 4.86
N GLY A 10 -19.24 -2.59 3.96
CA GLY A 10 -17.97 -3.25 3.63
C GLY A 10 -17.92 -4.73 3.96
N THR A 11 -19.03 -5.45 3.75
CA THR A 11 -18.98 -6.91 3.66
C THR A 11 -18.50 -7.32 2.27
N ASP A 12 -17.89 -8.49 2.13
CA ASP A 12 -17.44 -9.06 0.86
C ASP A 12 -18.50 -8.98 -0.24
N ARG A 13 -19.77 -9.14 0.14
CA ARG A 13 -20.93 -8.99 -0.75
C ARG A 13 -21.03 -7.60 -1.37
N THR A 14 -20.80 -6.54 -0.58
CA THR A 14 -20.90 -5.14 -1.06
C THR A 14 -19.83 -4.86 -2.12
N PHE A 15 -18.59 -5.28 -1.90
CA PHE A 15 -17.51 -5.12 -2.87
C PHE A 15 -17.78 -5.92 -4.15
N THR A 16 -18.31 -7.13 -4.04
CA THR A 16 -18.73 -7.94 -5.20
C THR A 16 -19.77 -7.19 -6.04
N PHE A 17 -20.82 -6.64 -5.41
CA PHE A 17 -21.84 -5.89 -6.13
C PHE A 17 -21.32 -4.58 -6.75
N ILE A 18 -20.39 -3.90 -6.10
CA ILE A 18 -19.72 -2.71 -6.66
C ILE A 18 -18.92 -3.09 -7.92
N GLY A 19 -18.18 -4.19 -7.90
CA GLY A 19 -17.44 -4.67 -9.07
C GLY A 19 -18.36 -5.07 -10.23
N ILE A 20 -19.46 -5.80 -9.95
CA ILE A 20 -20.47 -6.18 -10.93
C ILE A 20 -21.14 -4.93 -11.51
N LEU A 21 -21.50 -3.96 -10.68
CA LEU A 21 -22.11 -2.70 -11.13
C LEU A 21 -21.16 -1.95 -12.07
N GLY A 22 -19.88 -1.82 -11.70
CA GLY A 22 -18.87 -1.20 -12.54
C GLY A 22 -18.76 -1.88 -13.90
N TYR A 23 -18.73 -3.22 -13.91
CA TYR A 23 -18.68 -4.01 -15.14
C TYR A 23 -19.91 -3.81 -16.03
N LEU A 24 -21.12 -3.87 -15.46
CA LEU A 24 -22.36 -3.68 -16.22
C LEU A 24 -22.43 -2.28 -16.84
N LEU A 25 -22.15 -1.23 -16.06
CA LEU A 25 -22.18 0.14 -16.56
C LEU A 25 -21.11 0.42 -17.60
N TYR A 26 -19.95 -0.25 -17.50
CA TYR A 26 -18.89 -0.16 -18.49
C TYR A 26 -19.29 -0.80 -19.82
N ILE A 27 -19.94 -1.99 -19.80
CA ILE A 27 -20.36 -2.68 -21.03
C ILE A 27 -21.57 -2.01 -21.70
N LEU A 28 -22.48 -1.42 -20.92
CA LEU A 28 -23.69 -0.80 -21.46
C LEU A 28 -23.41 0.45 -22.31
N ASP A 29 -22.32 1.15 -22.06
CA ASP A 29 -21.91 2.34 -22.83
C ASP A 29 -20.38 2.32 -23.07
N PRO A 30 -19.90 1.47 -23.98
CA PRO A 30 -18.47 1.26 -24.18
C PRO A 30 -17.78 2.35 -24.99
N VAL A 31 -18.51 3.29 -25.57
CA VAL A 31 -17.96 4.36 -26.43
C VAL A 31 -17.78 5.66 -25.64
N ASP A 32 -18.84 6.12 -25.02
CA ASP A 32 -18.84 7.41 -24.31
C ASP A 32 -18.55 7.29 -22.81
N TYR A 33 -18.68 6.08 -22.23
CA TYR A 33 -18.50 5.80 -20.80
C TYR A 33 -19.37 6.66 -19.87
N ARG A 34 -20.45 7.29 -20.37
CA ARG A 34 -21.30 8.20 -19.58
C ARG A 34 -21.98 7.49 -18.43
N LEU A 35 -22.48 6.27 -18.68
CA LEU A 35 -23.13 5.46 -17.64
C LEU A 35 -22.11 5.03 -16.57
N PHE A 36 -20.90 4.65 -16.99
CA PHE A 36 -19.81 4.29 -16.06
C PHE A 36 -19.39 5.51 -15.22
N MET A 37 -19.17 6.66 -15.85
CA MET A 37 -18.80 7.89 -15.12
C MET A 37 -19.92 8.34 -14.17
N GLY A 38 -21.18 8.34 -14.63
CA GLY A 38 -22.33 8.68 -13.81
C GLY A 38 -22.51 7.75 -12.61
N GLY A 39 -22.42 6.43 -12.83
CA GLY A 39 -22.47 5.43 -11.78
C GLY A 39 -21.35 5.59 -10.75
N GLY A 40 -20.12 5.84 -11.21
CA GLY A 40 -18.97 6.12 -10.36
C GLY A 40 -19.15 7.39 -9.52
N ALA A 41 -19.72 8.46 -10.09
CA ALA A 41 -20.02 9.68 -9.37
C ALA A 41 -21.08 9.45 -8.27
N ILE A 42 -22.15 8.73 -8.58
CA ILE A 42 -23.18 8.36 -7.60
C ILE A 42 -22.60 7.49 -6.50
N LEU A 43 -21.80 6.48 -6.85
CA LEU A 43 -21.12 5.62 -5.88
C LEU A 43 -20.20 6.44 -4.96
N GLY A 44 -19.39 7.33 -5.54
CA GLY A 44 -18.51 8.21 -4.78
C GLY A 44 -19.27 9.12 -3.81
N LEU A 45 -20.40 9.66 -4.23
CA LEU A 45 -21.27 10.47 -3.39
C LEU A 45 -21.88 9.65 -2.24
N LEU A 46 -22.38 8.45 -2.51
CA LEU A 46 -22.93 7.56 -1.48
C LEU A 46 -21.85 7.14 -0.47
N LEU A 47 -20.65 6.83 -0.94
CA LEU A 47 -19.51 6.51 -0.08
C LEU A 47 -19.10 7.72 0.77
N GLY A 48 -19.06 8.91 0.19
CA GLY A 48 -18.77 10.15 0.89
C GLY A 48 -19.79 10.48 1.97
N LEU A 49 -21.09 10.34 1.68
CA LEU A 49 -22.17 10.51 2.67
C LEU A 49 -22.04 9.49 3.81
N ASN A 50 -21.78 8.22 3.47
CA ASN A 50 -21.59 7.18 4.48
C ASN A 50 -20.36 7.47 5.38
N TYR A 51 -19.30 7.97 4.78
CA TYR A 51 -18.10 8.40 5.53
C TYR A 51 -18.42 9.55 6.48
N TYR A 52 -19.13 10.57 6.00
CA TYR A 52 -19.52 11.71 6.82
C TYR A 52 -20.37 11.29 8.02
N VAL A 53 -21.36 10.42 7.82
CA VAL A 53 -22.20 9.88 8.91
C VAL A 53 -21.36 9.07 9.91
N LYS A 54 -20.48 8.19 9.41
CA LYS A 54 -19.58 7.41 10.28
C LYS A 54 -18.64 8.30 11.11
N GLN A 55 -18.07 9.30 10.48
CA GLN A 55 -17.18 10.25 11.17
C GLN A 55 -17.91 11.03 12.25
N SER A 56 -19.13 11.50 11.94
CA SER A 56 -19.93 12.30 12.86
C SER A 56 -20.45 11.50 14.07
N GLN A 57 -20.86 10.23 13.86
CA GLN A 57 -21.50 9.44 14.91
C GLN A 57 -20.53 8.55 15.67
N PHE A 58 -19.50 8.00 15.01
CA PHE A 58 -18.65 6.95 15.59
C PHE A 58 -17.18 7.33 15.70
N HIS A 59 -16.75 8.50 15.24
CA HIS A 59 -15.36 8.97 15.23
C HIS A 59 -14.38 7.97 14.59
N VAL A 60 -14.87 7.12 13.65
CA VAL A 60 -14.08 6.12 12.95
C VAL A 60 -13.61 6.67 11.62
N PHE A 61 -12.30 6.85 11.47
CA PHE A 61 -11.66 7.31 10.25
C PHE A 61 -11.26 6.12 9.39
N GLY A 62 -11.97 5.88 8.29
CA GLY A 62 -11.70 4.74 7.40
C GLY A 62 -11.76 5.08 5.90
N VAL A 63 -10.89 5.98 5.44
CA VAL A 63 -10.81 6.37 4.01
C VAL A 63 -10.41 5.18 3.12
N THR A 64 -9.64 4.24 3.66
CA THR A 64 -9.17 3.05 2.92
C THR A 64 -10.31 2.24 2.29
N THR A 65 -11.42 2.05 3.02
CA THR A 65 -12.59 1.31 2.51
C THR A 65 -13.21 1.99 1.29
N ILE A 66 -13.25 3.32 1.26
CA ILE A 66 -13.75 4.11 0.12
C ILE A 66 -12.84 3.91 -1.09
N ILE A 67 -11.52 4.01 -0.87
CA ILE A 67 -10.53 3.82 -1.94
C ILE A 67 -10.62 2.41 -2.53
N ILE A 68 -10.72 1.38 -1.70
CA ILE A 68 -10.87 -0.01 -2.14
C ILE A 68 -12.17 -0.18 -2.94
N ALA A 69 -13.28 0.40 -2.49
CA ALA A 69 -14.57 0.35 -3.21
C ALA A 69 -14.48 1.00 -4.60
N LEU A 70 -13.81 2.15 -4.71
CA LEU A 70 -13.59 2.83 -5.98
C LEU A 70 -12.66 2.03 -6.91
N ILE A 71 -11.59 1.44 -6.38
CA ILE A 71 -10.71 0.55 -7.15
C ILE A 71 -11.51 -0.65 -7.65
N THR A 72 -12.34 -1.26 -6.80
CA THR A 72 -13.18 -2.41 -7.18
C THR A 72 -14.16 -2.04 -8.29
N TYR A 73 -14.75 -0.85 -8.24
CA TYR A 73 -15.59 -0.32 -9.31
C TYR A 73 -14.83 -0.18 -10.64
N CYS A 74 -13.57 0.27 -10.58
CA CYS A 74 -12.72 0.49 -11.75
C CYS A 74 -12.06 -0.79 -12.29
N ILE A 75 -12.23 -1.95 -11.65
CA ILE A 75 -11.61 -3.21 -12.12
C ILE A 75 -12.05 -3.54 -13.55
N ALA A 76 -13.33 -3.30 -13.93
CA ALA A 76 -13.85 -3.64 -15.24
C ALA A 76 -13.08 -2.97 -16.40
N PRO A 77 -12.96 -1.65 -16.47
CA PRO A 77 -12.17 -1.00 -17.50
C PRO A 77 -10.68 -1.37 -17.43
N ILE A 78 -10.12 -1.60 -16.24
CA ILE A 78 -8.72 -2.03 -16.09
C ILE A 78 -8.51 -3.39 -16.76
N VAL A 79 -9.38 -4.37 -16.52
CA VAL A 79 -9.30 -5.70 -17.16
C VAL A 79 -9.50 -5.64 -18.67
N ALA A 80 -10.36 -4.74 -19.15
CA ALA A 80 -10.64 -4.60 -20.57
C ALA A 80 -9.54 -3.88 -21.36
N THR A 81 -8.80 -2.96 -20.74
CA THR A 81 -7.84 -2.09 -21.43
C THR A 81 -6.39 -2.39 -21.12
N GLN A 82 -6.09 -3.06 -20.00
CA GLN A 82 -4.73 -3.28 -19.55
C GLN A 82 -4.29 -4.74 -19.70
N PRO A 83 -2.98 -5.01 -19.85
CA PRO A 83 -2.47 -6.38 -19.94
C PRO A 83 -2.67 -7.13 -18.62
N SER A 84 -2.74 -8.48 -18.71
CA SER A 84 -3.07 -9.36 -17.58
C SER A 84 -2.21 -9.16 -16.34
N TRP A 85 -0.91 -8.92 -16.51
CA TRP A 85 0.00 -8.69 -15.39
C TRP A 85 -0.36 -7.45 -14.59
N PHE A 86 -0.91 -6.40 -15.23
CA PHE A 86 -1.23 -5.14 -14.60
C PHE A 86 -2.42 -5.28 -13.64
N TYR A 87 -3.55 -5.85 -14.12
CA TYR A 87 -4.71 -6.02 -13.23
C TYR A 87 -4.46 -7.04 -12.12
N VAL A 88 -3.66 -8.09 -12.38
CA VAL A 88 -3.23 -9.03 -11.33
C VAL A 88 -2.41 -8.28 -10.28
N MET A 89 -1.45 -7.44 -10.70
CA MET A 89 -0.67 -6.61 -9.78
C MET A 89 -1.57 -5.70 -8.92
N VAL A 90 -2.56 -5.03 -9.53
CA VAL A 90 -3.50 -4.16 -8.80
C VAL A 90 -4.29 -4.96 -7.77
N VAL A 91 -4.89 -6.09 -8.16
CA VAL A 91 -5.67 -6.94 -7.27
C VAL A 91 -4.83 -7.47 -6.11
N VAL A 92 -3.64 -8.02 -6.41
CA VAL A 92 -2.72 -8.54 -5.38
C VAL A 92 -2.29 -7.42 -4.43
N THR A 93 -1.99 -6.23 -4.94
CA THR A 93 -1.62 -5.08 -4.11
C THR A 93 -2.76 -4.69 -3.16
N VAL A 94 -3.99 -4.58 -3.68
CA VAL A 94 -5.17 -4.25 -2.85
C VAL A 94 -5.39 -5.30 -1.75
N LEU A 95 -5.32 -6.59 -2.09
CA LEU A 95 -5.46 -7.68 -1.13
C LEU A 95 -4.37 -7.64 -0.06
N LEU A 96 -3.11 -7.50 -0.47
CA LEU A 96 -1.98 -7.42 0.47
C LEU A 96 -2.13 -6.24 1.44
N PHE A 97 -2.44 -5.04 0.94
CA PHE A 97 -2.61 -3.88 1.83
C PHE A 97 -3.85 -4.00 2.73
N THR A 98 -4.89 -4.67 2.28
CA THR A 98 -6.08 -4.93 3.11
C THR A 98 -5.76 -5.89 4.25
N GLU A 99 -5.10 -7.00 3.97
CA GLU A 99 -4.69 -8.00 4.97
C GLU A 99 -3.62 -7.47 5.92
N LEU A 100 -2.61 -6.79 5.39
CA LEU A 100 -1.48 -6.28 6.18
C LEU A 100 -1.84 -5.03 6.99
N LYS A 101 -2.99 -4.39 6.75
CA LYS A 101 -3.42 -3.18 7.45
C LYS A 101 -3.37 -3.35 8.97
N HIS A 102 -3.90 -4.45 9.48
CA HIS A 102 -3.92 -4.73 10.92
C HIS A 102 -2.50 -4.90 11.46
N THR A 103 -1.69 -5.69 10.78
CA THR A 103 -0.27 -5.91 11.13
C THR A 103 0.53 -4.62 11.12
N PHE A 104 0.36 -3.77 10.11
CA PHE A 104 1.04 -2.48 10.04
C PHE A 104 0.57 -1.52 11.13
N THR A 105 -0.72 -1.50 11.45
CA THR A 105 -1.25 -0.66 12.52
C THR A 105 -0.72 -1.12 13.88
N GLU A 106 -0.71 -2.41 14.16
CA GLU A 106 -0.14 -2.95 15.39
C GLU A 106 1.37 -2.67 15.48
N LEU A 107 2.11 -2.86 14.38
CA LEU A 107 3.53 -2.57 14.33
C LEU A 107 3.80 -1.10 14.65
N ALA A 108 3.07 -0.18 14.01
CA ALA A 108 3.20 1.25 14.26
C ALA A 108 2.87 1.64 15.71
N GLN A 109 1.86 1.01 16.31
CA GLN A 109 1.52 1.26 17.73
C GLN A 109 2.54 0.69 18.73
N ARG A 110 3.22 -0.39 18.35
CA ARG A 110 4.26 -1.03 19.19
C ARG A 110 5.63 -0.34 19.05
N MET A 111 5.87 0.36 17.93
CA MET A 111 7.12 1.08 17.72
C MET A 111 7.27 2.25 18.69
N LYS A 112 8.48 2.41 19.24
CA LYS A 112 8.80 3.58 20.06
C LYS A 112 8.92 4.82 19.17
N ASN A 113 8.56 5.98 19.72
CA ASN A 113 8.65 7.26 19.00
C ASN A 113 10.05 7.52 18.41
N ASP A 114 11.11 7.15 19.14
CA ASP A 114 12.48 7.33 18.67
C ASP A 114 12.81 6.49 17.44
N GLU A 115 12.22 5.31 17.32
CA GLU A 115 12.39 4.44 16.16
C GLU A 115 11.63 4.96 14.95
N MET A 116 10.41 5.47 15.14
CA MET A 116 9.65 6.16 14.09
C MET A 116 10.39 7.40 13.58
N ILE A 117 10.96 8.19 14.48
CA ILE A 117 11.78 9.36 14.12
C ILE A 117 13.03 8.93 13.35
N THR A 118 13.70 7.86 13.78
CA THR A 118 14.88 7.33 13.09
C THR A 118 14.55 6.84 11.70
N LEU A 119 13.43 6.12 11.52
CA LEU A 119 12.93 5.71 10.21
C LEU A 119 12.63 6.91 9.32
N ALA A 120 11.90 7.89 9.84
CA ALA A 120 11.56 9.10 9.11
C ALA A 120 12.81 9.88 8.65
N LYS A 121 13.80 10.03 9.54
CA LYS A 121 15.09 10.67 9.20
C LYS A 121 15.83 9.87 8.11
N PHE A 122 15.90 8.55 8.23
CA PHE A 122 16.53 7.69 7.23
C PHE A 122 15.86 7.84 5.86
N LEU A 123 14.53 7.78 5.80
CA LEU A 123 13.77 7.95 4.55
C LEU A 123 13.94 9.36 3.97
N ALA A 124 13.90 10.40 4.80
CA ALA A 124 14.09 11.77 4.36
C ALA A 124 15.49 12.00 3.78
N ILE A 125 16.54 11.57 4.50
CA ILE A 125 17.93 11.70 4.05
C ILE A 125 18.16 10.90 2.76
N SER A 126 17.70 9.65 2.71
CA SER A 126 17.83 8.81 1.52
C SER A 126 17.07 9.36 0.32
N GLY A 127 15.83 9.79 0.53
CA GLY A 127 14.97 10.31 -0.52
C GLY A 127 15.38 11.69 -1.06
N ILE A 128 16.03 12.51 -0.24
CA ILE A 128 16.54 13.83 -0.66
C ILE A 128 17.89 13.70 -1.35
N ILE A 129 18.82 12.96 -0.76
CA ILE A 129 20.20 12.90 -1.27
C ILE A 129 20.27 12.08 -2.56
N LEU A 130 19.55 10.96 -2.65
CA LEU A 130 19.64 10.04 -3.79
C LEU A 130 19.36 10.74 -5.16
N PRO A 131 18.28 11.53 -5.34
CA PRO A 131 18.03 12.21 -6.60
C PRO A 131 18.97 13.38 -6.87
N MET A 132 19.71 13.88 -5.88
CA MET A 132 20.66 14.99 -6.03
C MET A 132 22.04 14.52 -6.46
N LEU A 133 22.34 13.23 -6.35
CA LEU A 133 23.66 12.70 -6.67
C LEU A 133 23.83 12.54 -8.18
N PRO A 134 25.00 12.97 -8.74
CA PRO A 134 25.29 12.79 -10.16
C PRO A 134 25.48 11.32 -10.48
N ASN A 135 24.98 10.91 -11.64
CA ASN A 135 25.11 9.55 -12.16
C ASN A 135 26.24 9.46 -13.19
N GLU A 136 27.28 10.27 -13.02
CA GLU A 136 28.49 10.28 -13.85
C GLU A 136 29.61 9.53 -13.14
N ASN A 137 30.47 8.85 -13.91
CA ASN A 137 31.59 8.10 -13.35
C ASN A 137 32.60 9.06 -12.73
N LEU A 138 32.98 8.82 -11.48
CA LEU A 138 34.01 9.58 -10.79
C LEU A 138 35.43 9.32 -11.36
N ILE A 139 35.64 8.14 -11.90
CA ILE A 139 36.92 7.68 -12.45
C ILE A 139 36.66 7.11 -13.86
N PRO A 140 37.41 7.52 -14.90
CA PRO A 140 37.15 7.14 -16.29
C PRO A 140 37.11 5.64 -16.56
N ASP A 141 37.87 4.84 -15.81
CA ASP A 141 38.01 3.39 -16.02
C ASP A 141 37.19 2.53 -15.05
N ILE A 142 36.44 3.15 -14.14
CA ILE A 142 35.65 2.44 -13.13
C ILE A 142 34.20 2.93 -13.19
N ASN A 143 33.27 2.00 -13.44
CA ASN A 143 31.82 2.30 -13.41
C ASN A 143 31.32 2.51 -11.97
N LEU A 144 31.85 3.53 -11.30
CA LEU A 144 31.50 3.88 -9.93
C LEU A 144 30.98 5.33 -9.90
N THR A 145 29.66 5.48 -9.73
CA THR A 145 29.03 6.79 -9.62
C THR A 145 28.70 7.11 -8.16
N PRO A 146 28.66 8.38 -7.74
CA PRO A 146 28.18 8.76 -6.41
C PRO A 146 26.79 8.24 -6.11
N TYR A 147 25.92 8.22 -7.12
CA TYR A 147 24.59 7.66 -7.03
C TYR A 147 24.61 6.16 -6.66
N THR A 148 25.44 5.34 -7.35
CA THR A 148 25.51 3.89 -7.10
C THR A 148 26.04 3.58 -5.71
N VAL A 149 27.07 4.31 -5.26
CA VAL A 149 27.63 4.13 -3.91
C VAL A 149 26.61 4.49 -2.84
N TRP A 150 25.93 5.63 -3.01
CA TRP A 150 24.90 6.03 -2.07
C TRP A 150 23.71 5.08 -2.07
N LEU A 151 23.27 4.63 -3.24
CA LEU A 151 22.18 3.65 -3.37
C LEU A 151 22.52 2.35 -2.64
N ALA A 152 23.75 1.83 -2.81
CA ALA A 152 24.22 0.65 -2.09
C ALA A 152 24.17 0.89 -0.56
N THR A 153 24.61 2.04 -0.09
CA THR A 153 24.58 2.40 1.33
C THR A 153 23.16 2.45 1.86
N VAL A 154 22.22 3.05 1.10
CA VAL A 154 20.79 3.13 1.46
C VAL A 154 20.16 1.74 1.52
N VAL A 155 20.42 0.89 0.52
CA VAL A 155 19.90 -0.48 0.47
C VAL A 155 20.40 -1.31 1.65
N VAL A 156 21.70 -1.28 1.91
CA VAL A 156 22.32 -2.01 3.02
C VAL A 156 21.76 -1.56 4.37
N SER A 157 21.71 -0.24 4.58
CA SER A 157 21.17 0.33 5.82
C SER A 157 19.69 0.03 5.98
N GLY A 158 18.94 0.07 4.88
CA GLY A 158 17.52 -0.27 4.85
C GLY A 158 17.25 -1.74 5.22
N ILE A 159 18.00 -2.67 4.63
CA ILE A 159 17.92 -4.11 4.96
C ILE A 159 18.28 -4.34 6.43
N SER A 160 19.34 -3.71 6.92
CA SER A 160 19.78 -3.83 8.32
C SER A 160 18.72 -3.31 9.30
N TYR A 161 18.12 -2.16 8.98
CA TYR A 161 17.06 -1.57 9.79
C TYR A 161 15.77 -2.40 9.76
N LEU A 162 15.38 -2.87 8.58
CA LEU A 162 14.22 -3.76 8.43
C LEU A 162 14.41 -5.07 9.21
N SER A 163 15.60 -5.66 9.14
CA SER A 163 15.97 -6.86 9.91
C SER A 163 15.87 -6.62 11.41
N TYR A 164 16.32 -5.45 11.89
CA TYR A 164 16.17 -5.03 13.28
C TYR A 164 14.71 -4.94 13.71
N LEU A 165 13.87 -4.29 12.92
CA LEU A 165 12.44 -4.15 13.20
C LEU A 165 11.72 -5.50 13.22
N LEU A 166 11.96 -6.35 12.21
CA LEU A 166 11.38 -7.68 12.13
C LEU A 166 11.75 -8.55 13.33
N ARG A 167 13.03 -8.56 13.70
CA ARG A 167 13.51 -9.29 14.89
C ARG A 167 12.86 -8.78 16.17
N ARG A 168 12.69 -7.48 16.30
CA ARG A 168 12.20 -6.86 17.53
C ARG A 168 10.69 -6.99 17.70
N TYR A 169 9.92 -6.83 16.61
CA TYR A 169 8.47 -6.69 16.68
C TYR A 169 7.68 -7.89 16.14
N VAL A 170 8.27 -8.68 15.24
CA VAL A 170 7.57 -9.80 14.58
C VAL A 170 8.07 -11.14 15.09
N PHE A 171 9.39 -11.32 15.21
CA PHE A 171 10.01 -12.63 15.51
C PHE A 171 10.70 -12.64 16.87
N HIS A 172 9.95 -12.50 17.95
CA HIS A 172 10.52 -12.45 19.31
C HIS A 172 11.25 -13.73 19.72
N GLU A 173 10.78 -14.91 19.27
CA GLU A 173 11.30 -16.21 19.67
C GLU A 173 12.25 -16.86 18.64
N SER A 174 12.20 -16.44 17.38
CA SER A 174 12.95 -17.05 16.26
C SER A 174 14.11 -16.17 15.73
N GLY A 175 14.57 -15.21 16.52
CA GLY A 175 15.47 -14.14 16.08
C GLY A 175 16.79 -14.58 15.43
N ILE A 176 17.31 -15.78 15.76
CA ILE A 176 18.57 -16.30 15.21
C ILE A 176 18.37 -16.80 13.77
N LEU A 177 17.27 -17.52 13.48
CA LEU A 177 17.00 -18.05 12.15
C LEU A 177 16.70 -16.93 11.15
N VAL A 178 15.91 -15.93 11.56
CA VAL A 178 15.55 -14.80 10.70
C VAL A 178 16.76 -13.91 10.41
N SER A 179 17.60 -13.64 11.40
CA SER A 179 18.84 -12.88 11.17
C SER A 179 19.85 -13.65 10.31
N GLY A 180 19.87 -14.97 10.39
CA GLY A 180 20.69 -15.83 9.53
C GLY A 180 20.24 -15.83 8.08
N ILE A 181 18.92 -15.92 7.81
CA ILE A 181 18.36 -15.87 6.47
C ILE A 181 18.55 -14.49 5.83
N ILE A 182 18.24 -13.40 6.56
CA ILE A 182 18.39 -12.04 6.04
C ILE A 182 19.87 -11.66 5.91
N GLY A 183 20.73 -12.09 6.84
CA GLY A 183 22.17 -11.93 6.74
C GLY A 183 22.80 -12.72 5.59
N GLY A 184 22.29 -13.93 5.31
CA GLY A 184 22.71 -14.75 4.18
C GLY A 184 22.28 -14.21 2.81
N LEU A 185 21.14 -13.51 2.73
CA LEU A 185 20.71 -12.79 1.52
C LEU A 185 21.59 -11.57 1.22
N TYR A 186 22.34 -11.09 2.21
CA TYR A 186 23.20 -9.91 2.12
C TYR A 186 24.70 -10.27 1.85
N SER A 187 25.10 -11.48 2.14
CA SER A 187 26.47 -11.98 1.90
C SER A 187 26.59 -12.51 0.46
#